data_501dd810d87eae04814213e9d5234f7a
#
_entry.id   501dd810d87eae04814213e9d5234f7a
#
_cell.length_a   1.000
_cell.length_b   1.000
_cell.length_c   1.000
_cell.angle_alpha   90.00
_cell.angle_beta   90.00
_cell.angle_gamma   90.00
#
_symmetry.space_group_name_H-M   'P 1'
#
loop_
_entity.id
_entity.type
_entity.pdbx_description
1 polymer ?
#
loop_
_entity_poly.entity_id
_entity_poly.type
_entity_poly.pdbx_seq_one_letter_code
_entity_poly.pdbx_strand_id
1 'polypeptide(L)'
;MGRVFACSDLHGMLHLWKNIVETLEPDDTIFVLGDCGDRGPHPWETLKTVLNEPRTILLKGNHEDMLVNALGKGYGRQFNLLRSNGGKDTYHQCLEEPDWADWRLKLKRLPTHMEYQNAQGETVYLSHAGYTPWYEDGEIGGWNWDEDLLWSRDHFLDPWPEDEIFQKAIIVHGHTPIPYLLDDIDPCCKMGDIEPGALWYADGHKCCIDCGAVFTGICVLLNLDTWDEEVFMSDPYL
;
A
#
# COMPACT_ATOMS: atom_id res chain seq x y z
N MET A 1 -5.32 -22.99 9.73
CA MET A 1 -5.29 -21.97 8.69
C MET A 1 -4.34 -20.90 9.19
N GLY A 2 -3.38 -20.47 8.39
CA GLY A 2 -2.48 -19.39 8.79
C GLY A 2 -3.24 -18.09 8.99
N ARG A 3 -2.65 -17.14 9.70
CA ARG A 3 -3.18 -15.78 9.87
C ARG A 3 -3.02 -14.99 8.56
N VAL A 4 -3.89 -14.02 8.34
CA VAL A 4 -3.83 -13.17 7.14
C VAL A 4 -3.67 -11.72 7.56
N PHE A 5 -2.63 -11.07 7.02
CA PHE A 5 -2.24 -9.72 7.41
C PHE A 5 -2.19 -8.78 6.20
N ALA A 6 -2.18 -7.48 6.50
CA ALA A 6 -1.85 -6.43 5.55
C ALA A 6 -0.86 -5.42 6.14
N CYS A 7 0.04 -4.88 5.31
CA CYS A 7 0.82 -3.68 5.56
C CYS A 7 0.97 -2.87 4.27
N SER A 8 1.49 -1.64 4.34
CA SER A 8 1.59 -0.75 3.17
C SER A 8 2.78 0.20 3.27
N ASP A 9 3.16 0.79 2.12
CA ASP A 9 4.00 1.98 1.99
C ASP A 9 5.33 1.91 2.76
N LEU A 10 6.05 0.79 2.56
CA LEU A 10 7.35 0.54 3.21
C LEU A 10 8.45 1.51 2.77
N HIS A 11 8.38 2.02 1.53
CA HIS A 11 9.26 3.04 0.99
C HIS A 11 10.74 2.87 1.39
N GLY A 12 11.33 1.71 1.08
CA GLY A 12 12.74 1.46 1.32
C GLY A 12 13.15 1.24 2.78
N MET A 13 12.20 1.10 3.70
CA MET A 13 12.45 0.83 5.12
C MET A 13 12.64 -0.67 5.37
N LEU A 14 13.76 -1.20 4.85
CA LEU A 14 14.07 -2.64 4.83
C LEU A 14 14.02 -3.29 6.21
N HIS A 15 14.47 -2.61 7.24
CA HIS A 15 14.50 -3.17 8.59
C HIS A 15 13.09 -3.30 9.20
N LEU A 16 12.15 -2.39 8.89
CA LEU A 16 10.74 -2.58 9.26
C LEU A 16 10.17 -3.83 8.59
N TRP A 17 10.44 -4.02 7.30
CA TRP A 17 10.05 -5.22 6.59
C TRP A 17 10.61 -6.50 7.22
N LYS A 18 11.90 -6.51 7.56
CA LYS A 18 12.54 -7.65 8.22
C LYS A 18 11.89 -7.96 9.58
N ASN A 19 11.63 -6.94 10.38
CA ASN A 19 10.94 -7.12 11.66
C ASN A 19 9.53 -7.72 11.48
N ILE A 20 8.76 -7.24 10.49
CA ILE A 20 7.45 -7.82 10.16
C ILE A 20 7.58 -9.29 9.77
N VAL A 21 8.51 -9.63 8.87
CA VAL A 21 8.72 -11.01 8.40
C VAL A 21 9.09 -11.97 9.53
N GLU A 22 9.83 -11.49 10.53
CA GLU A 22 10.21 -12.27 11.71
C GLU A 22 9.03 -12.66 12.61
N THR A 23 7.91 -11.94 12.56
CA THR A 23 6.69 -12.27 13.34
C THR A 23 5.76 -13.25 12.63
N LEU A 24 5.97 -13.48 11.33
CA LEU A 24 5.10 -14.35 10.53
C LEU A 24 5.48 -15.82 10.70
N GLU A 25 4.46 -16.64 10.94
CA GLU A 25 4.58 -18.10 10.92
C GLU A 25 4.62 -18.65 9.47
N PRO A 26 5.08 -19.88 9.24
CA PRO A 26 5.22 -20.45 7.89
C PRO A 26 3.94 -20.48 7.05
N ASP A 27 2.78 -20.64 7.69
CA ASP A 27 1.47 -20.75 7.04
C ASP A 27 0.74 -19.40 6.93
N ASP A 28 1.33 -18.31 7.44
CA ASP A 28 0.73 -16.97 7.35
C ASP A 28 0.79 -16.41 5.94
N THR A 29 -0.11 -15.50 5.63
CA THR A 29 -0.12 -14.72 4.39
C THR A 29 -0.11 -13.24 4.72
N ILE A 30 0.68 -12.46 3.99
CA ILE A 30 0.71 -11.01 4.11
C ILE A 30 0.43 -10.34 2.76
N PHE A 31 -0.58 -9.48 2.72
CA PHE A 31 -0.81 -8.54 1.63
C PHE A 31 0.02 -7.28 1.87
N VAL A 32 0.85 -6.90 0.90
CA VAL A 32 1.55 -5.62 0.92
C VAL A 32 0.91 -4.72 -0.13
N LEU A 33 0.32 -3.60 0.30
CA LEU A 33 -0.55 -2.79 -0.54
C LEU A 33 0.21 -1.79 -1.44
N GLY A 34 1.43 -2.14 -1.85
CA GLY A 34 2.26 -1.34 -2.75
C GLY A 34 3.26 -0.42 -2.05
N ASP A 35 3.96 0.36 -2.87
CA ASP A 35 4.93 1.37 -2.48
C ASP A 35 6.05 0.85 -1.57
N CYS A 36 6.64 -0.29 -1.96
CA CYS A 36 7.74 -0.91 -1.21
C CYS A 36 9.08 -0.22 -1.44
N GLY A 37 9.29 0.28 -2.66
CA GLY A 37 10.52 0.96 -3.06
C GLY A 37 10.51 2.46 -2.82
N ASP A 38 11.54 3.13 -3.35
CA ASP A 38 11.71 4.57 -3.38
C ASP A 38 11.94 5.23 -1.99
N ARG A 39 12.39 6.47 -2.02
CA ARG A 39 12.54 7.38 -0.88
C ARG A 39 13.52 6.94 0.20
N GLY A 40 13.29 5.82 0.87
CA GLY A 40 14.05 5.37 2.05
C GLY A 40 15.47 4.89 1.76
N PRO A 41 16.19 4.42 2.79
CA PRO A 41 17.62 4.10 2.67
C PRO A 41 17.93 2.87 1.81
N HIS A 42 16.99 1.91 1.69
CA HIS A 42 17.20 0.65 0.97
C HIS A 42 16.07 0.37 -0.07
N PRO A 43 15.86 1.30 -1.04
CA PRO A 43 14.63 1.28 -1.82
C PRO A 43 14.47 0.03 -2.71
N TRP A 44 15.52 -0.34 -3.45
CA TRP A 44 15.48 -1.51 -4.32
C TRP A 44 15.55 -2.83 -3.54
N GLU A 45 16.38 -2.89 -2.50
CA GLU A 45 16.51 -4.09 -1.67
C GLU A 45 15.20 -4.43 -0.95
N THR A 46 14.49 -3.41 -0.45
CA THR A 46 13.17 -3.59 0.17
C THR A 46 12.18 -4.19 -0.83
N LEU A 47 12.03 -3.59 -2.01
CA LEU A 47 11.14 -4.09 -3.05
C LEU A 47 11.49 -5.53 -3.46
N LYS A 48 12.80 -5.85 -3.62
CA LYS A 48 13.25 -7.21 -3.95
C LYS A 48 12.91 -8.22 -2.86
N THR A 49 13.13 -7.87 -1.61
CA THR A 49 12.88 -8.80 -0.48
C THR A 49 11.39 -9.04 -0.29
N VAL A 50 10.53 -8.02 -0.47
CA VAL A 50 9.08 -8.19 -0.47
C VAL A 50 8.63 -9.12 -1.59
N LEU A 51 9.11 -8.91 -2.82
CA LEU A 51 8.75 -9.73 -3.99
C LEU A 51 9.23 -11.20 -3.89
N ASN A 52 10.25 -11.47 -3.09
CA ASN A 52 10.82 -12.81 -2.93
C ASN A 52 10.38 -13.51 -1.64
N GLU A 53 9.64 -12.85 -0.75
CA GLU A 53 9.08 -13.46 0.45
C GLU A 53 7.88 -14.36 0.04
N PRO A 54 7.95 -15.69 0.24
CA PRO A 54 6.96 -16.62 -0.29
C PRO A 54 5.56 -16.48 0.33
N ARG A 55 5.45 -15.85 1.51
CA ARG A 55 4.17 -15.59 2.19
C ARG A 55 3.50 -14.30 1.72
N THR A 56 4.15 -13.54 0.83
CA THR A 56 3.71 -12.21 0.42
C THR A 56 2.88 -12.25 -0.86
N ILE A 57 1.79 -11.49 -0.84
CA ILE A 57 1.04 -11.06 -2.02
C ILE A 57 1.22 -9.54 -2.14
N LEU A 58 2.12 -9.11 -3.03
CA LEU A 58 2.35 -7.69 -3.28
C LEU A 58 1.33 -7.15 -4.27
N LEU A 59 0.61 -6.10 -3.91
CA LEU A 59 -0.19 -5.29 -4.81
C LEU A 59 0.70 -4.19 -5.42
N LYS A 60 0.30 -3.72 -6.59
CA LYS A 60 0.97 -2.62 -7.25
C LYS A 60 0.59 -1.29 -6.59
N GLY A 61 1.57 -0.51 -6.17
CA GLY A 61 1.42 0.89 -5.83
C GLY A 61 1.75 1.80 -7.01
N ASN A 62 1.51 3.10 -6.87
CA ASN A 62 1.86 4.07 -7.91
C ASN A 62 3.38 4.17 -8.12
N HIS A 63 4.20 3.88 -7.10
CA HIS A 63 5.65 3.85 -7.22
C HIS A 63 6.14 2.66 -8.05
N GLU A 64 5.59 1.47 -7.88
CA GLU A 64 5.87 0.31 -8.75
C GLU A 64 5.43 0.61 -10.20
N ASP A 65 4.28 1.25 -10.42
CA ASP A 65 3.82 1.61 -11.77
C ASP A 65 4.73 2.65 -12.43
N MET A 66 5.14 3.69 -11.69
CA MET A 66 6.11 4.68 -12.18
C MET A 66 7.44 4.01 -12.56
N LEU A 67 7.94 3.08 -11.75
CA LEU A 67 9.18 2.35 -12.03
C LEU A 67 9.05 1.50 -13.31
N VAL A 68 7.97 0.72 -13.45
CA VAL A 68 7.69 -0.08 -14.65
C VAL A 68 7.66 0.79 -15.91
N ASN A 69 7.02 1.96 -15.82
CA ASN A 69 6.91 2.90 -16.93
C ASN A 69 8.26 3.55 -17.28
N ALA A 70 9.05 3.94 -16.27
CA ALA A 70 10.38 4.51 -16.45
C ALA A 70 11.35 3.48 -17.07
N LEU A 71 11.38 2.25 -16.57
CA LEU A 71 12.19 1.16 -17.11
C LEU A 71 11.82 0.81 -18.55
N GLY A 72 10.53 0.95 -18.91
CA GLY A 72 10.06 0.64 -20.26
C GLY A 72 10.30 1.74 -21.30
N LYS A 73 10.36 3.00 -20.89
CA LYS A 73 10.46 4.17 -21.77
C LYS A 73 11.82 4.88 -21.66
N GLY A 74 12.67 4.48 -20.71
CA GLY A 74 13.97 5.10 -20.46
C GLY A 74 13.89 6.54 -19.93
N TYR A 75 14.98 7.26 -20.05
CA TYR A 75 15.03 8.67 -19.65
C TYR A 75 14.05 9.52 -20.44
N GLY A 76 13.19 10.26 -19.73
CA GLY A 76 12.13 11.09 -20.31
C GLY A 76 11.08 11.48 -19.28
N ARG A 77 9.85 11.74 -19.72
CA ARG A 77 8.75 12.17 -18.84
C ARG A 77 8.51 11.17 -17.69
N GLN A 78 8.51 9.87 -17.99
CA GLN A 78 8.24 8.83 -16.99
C GLN A 78 9.35 8.73 -15.94
N PHE A 79 10.62 8.78 -16.37
CA PHE A 79 11.74 8.83 -15.44
C PHE A 79 11.71 10.13 -14.59
N ASN A 80 11.37 11.27 -15.17
CA ASN A 80 11.27 12.53 -14.43
C ASN A 80 10.15 12.47 -13.39
N LEU A 81 9.01 11.85 -13.70
CA LEU A 81 7.93 11.63 -12.74
C LEU A 81 8.40 10.75 -11.59
N LEU A 82 8.98 9.60 -11.88
CA LEU A 82 9.54 8.69 -10.86
C LEU A 82 10.58 9.43 -9.99
N ARG A 83 11.52 10.14 -10.62
CA ARG A 83 12.58 10.89 -9.90
C ARG A 83 12.00 11.96 -8.98
N SER A 84 10.98 12.71 -9.42
CA SER A 84 10.35 13.75 -8.59
C SER A 84 9.60 13.18 -7.38
N ASN A 85 9.25 11.90 -7.44
CA ASN A 85 8.63 11.15 -6.35
C ASN A 85 9.63 10.33 -5.50
N GLY A 86 10.95 10.50 -5.71
CA GLY A 86 11.99 9.86 -4.90
C GLY A 86 12.52 8.52 -5.43
N GLY A 87 12.10 8.10 -6.65
CA GLY A 87 12.43 6.78 -7.20
C GLY A 87 13.71 6.72 -8.06
N LYS A 88 14.56 7.76 -8.01
CA LYS A 88 15.80 7.78 -8.80
C LYS A 88 16.73 6.62 -8.47
N ASP A 89 16.92 6.36 -7.19
CA ASP A 89 17.89 5.36 -6.75
C ASP A 89 17.37 3.95 -6.99
N THR A 90 16.07 3.70 -6.77
CA THR A 90 15.40 2.44 -7.16
C THR A 90 15.60 2.12 -8.64
N TYR A 91 15.40 3.13 -9.50
CA TYR A 91 15.57 2.97 -10.95
C TYR A 91 16.99 2.56 -11.34
N HIS A 92 18.00 3.23 -10.79
CA HIS A 92 19.40 2.93 -11.10
C HIS A 92 19.80 1.57 -10.54
N GLN A 93 19.48 1.27 -9.28
CA GLN A 93 19.77 -0.02 -8.67
C GLN A 93 19.10 -1.18 -9.41
N CYS A 94 17.85 -0.99 -9.87
CA CYS A 94 17.19 -1.98 -10.69
C CYS A 94 17.92 -2.22 -12.02
N LEU A 95 18.40 -1.17 -12.70
CA LEU A 95 19.14 -1.30 -13.96
C LEU A 95 20.52 -1.96 -13.81
N GLU A 96 21.10 -1.95 -12.62
CA GLU A 96 22.35 -2.66 -12.31
C GLU A 96 22.15 -4.17 -12.19
N GLU A 97 20.90 -4.65 -12.00
CA GLU A 97 20.60 -6.07 -12.00
C GLU A 97 20.75 -6.65 -13.41
N PRO A 98 21.43 -7.79 -13.57
CA PRO A 98 21.62 -8.40 -14.89
C PRO A 98 20.28 -8.85 -15.52
N ASP A 99 19.26 -9.10 -14.70
CA ASP A 99 17.91 -9.55 -15.08
C ASP A 99 16.85 -8.46 -14.88
N TRP A 100 17.23 -7.18 -14.94
CA TRP A 100 16.31 -6.05 -14.71
C TRP A 100 15.03 -6.10 -15.57
N ALA A 101 15.10 -6.66 -16.76
CA ALA A 101 13.95 -6.81 -17.64
C ALA A 101 12.93 -7.80 -17.07
N ASP A 102 13.38 -8.86 -16.40
CA ASP A 102 12.50 -9.83 -15.73
C ASP A 102 11.86 -9.21 -14.48
N TRP A 103 12.62 -8.41 -13.71
CA TRP A 103 12.08 -7.63 -12.61
C TRP A 103 10.99 -6.69 -13.09
N ARG A 104 11.23 -5.93 -14.16
CA ARG A 104 10.20 -5.08 -14.77
C ARG A 104 8.95 -5.87 -15.16
N LEU A 105 9.08 -7.08 -15.71
CA LEU A 105 7.93 -7.92 -16.06
C LEU A 105 7.19 -8.43 -14.83
N LYS A 106 7.88 -8.79 -13.75
CA LYS A 106 7.26 -9.16 -12.48
C LYS A 106 6.42 -7.99 -11.94
N LEU A 107 7.02 -6.80 -11.82
CA LEU A 107 6.34 -5.59 -11.35
C LEU A 107 5.13 -5.21 -12.21
N LYS A 108 5.26 -5.33 -13.54
CA LYS A 108 4.15 -5.03 -14.46
C LYS A 108 2.93 -5.93 -14.22
N ARG A 109 3.15 -7.17 -13.78
CA ARG A 109 2.11 -8.18 -13.56
C ARG A 109 1.50 -8.16 -12.17
N LEU A 110 1.96 -7.30 -11.28
CA LEU A 110 1.39 -7.17 -9.95
C LEU A 110 -0.10 -6.82 -10.06
N PRO A 111 -0.96 -7.45 -9.25
CA PRO A 111 -2.36 -7.08 -9.17
C PRO A 111 -2.50 -5.66 -8.60
N THR A 112 -3.52 -4.93 -9.00
CA THR A 112 -3.83 -3.58 -8.49
C THR A 112 -4.80 -3.62 -7.32
N HIS A 113 -5.58 -4.70 -7.19
CA HIS A 113 -6.51 -4.94 -6.09
C HIS A 113 -6.69 -6.42 -5.83
N MET A 114 -7.17 -6.75 -4.64
CA MET A 114 -7.57 -8.10 -4.24
C MET A 114 -8.81 -8.03 -3.35
N GLU A 115 -9.61 -9.08 -3.39
CA GLU A 115 -10.71 -9.30 -2.46
C GLU A 115 -10.36 -10.47 -1.53
N TYR A 116 -10.62 -10.30 -0.25
CA TYR A 116 -10.42 -11.31 0.77
C TYR A 116 -11.69 -11.48 1.60
N GLN A 117 -12.15 -12.72 1.76
CA GLN A 117 -13.23 -13.05 2.69
C GLN A 117 -12.62 -13.42 4.03
N ASN A 118 -12.80 -12.57 5.04
CA ASN A 118 -12.22 -12.81 6.35
C ASN A 118 -13.02 -13.82 7.19
N ALA A 119 -12.46 -14.24 8.31
CA ALA A 119 -13.08 -15.21 9.21
C ALA A 119 -14.41 -14.73 9.82
N GLN A 120 -14.67 -13.43 9.82
CA GLN A 120 -15.92 -12.82 10.30
C GLN A 120 -17.02 -12.79 9.22
N GLY A 121 -16.70 -13.21 8.00
CA GLY A 121 -17.62 -13.20 6.84
C GLY A 121 -17.78 -11.82 6.22
N GLU A 122 -16.80 -10.95 6.38
CA GLU A 122 -16.72 -9.64 5.76
C GLU A 122 -15.92 -9.74 4.46
N THR A 123 -16.28 -8.95 3.46
CA THR A 123 -15.52 -8.79 2.23
C THR A 123 -14.53 -7.66 2.38
N VAL A 124 -13.24 -7.98 2.42
CA VAL A 124 -12.16 -7.01 2.53
C VAL A 124 -11.63 -6.69 1.14
N TYR A 125 -11.79 -5.44 0.72
CA TYR A 125 -11.25 -4.91 -0.54
C TYR A 125 -9.89 -4.28 -0.26
N LEU A 126 -8.87 -4.82 -0.91
CA LEU A 126 -7.46 -4.43 -0.74
C LEU A 126 -6.98 -3.75 -2.00
N SER A 127 -6.48 -2.52 -1.91
CA SER A 127 -5.81 -1.81 -2.99
C SER A 127 -4.85 -0.77 -2.44
N HIS A 128 -3.99 -0.22 -3.31
CA HIS A 128 -3.02 0.77 -2.85
C HIS A 128 -3.70 2.08 -2.41
N ALA A 129 -4.47 2.73 -3.30
CA ALA A 129 -5.03 4.06 -3.03
C ALA A 129 -6.49 4.06 -2.56
N GLY A 130 -7.09 2.88 -2.40
CA GLY A 130 -8.50 2.71 -2.05
C GLY A 130 -9.31 2.16 -3.21
N TYR A 131 -10.32 1.37 -2.89
CA TYR A 131 -11.21 0.72 -3.84
C TYR A 131 -12.64 1.06 -3.48
N THR A 132 -13.42 1.46 -4.47
CA THR A 132 -14.84 1.78 -4.29
C THR A 132 -15.66 0.90 -5.22
N PRO A 133 -16.05 -0.32 -4.76
CA PRO A 133 -16.67 -1.35 -5.62
C PRO A 133 -17.99 -0.92 -6.25
N TRP A 134 -18.70 0.04 -5.68
CA TRP A 134 -19.95 0.58 -6.23
C TRP A 134 -19.79 1.47 -7.46
N TYR A 135 -18.55 1.79 -7.85
CA TYR A 135 -18.30 2.50 -9.10
C TYR A 135 -18.12 1.58 -10.31
N GLU A 136 -18.20 0.26 -10.13
CA GLU A 136 -18.06 -0.72 -11.23
C GLU A 136 -19.12 -0.60 -12.32
N ASP A 137 -20.33 -0.13 -12.00
CA ASP A 137 -21.46 -0.09 -12.93
C ASP A 137 -21.43 1.06 -13.96
N GLY A 138 -20.36 1.84 -14.04
CA GLY A 138 -20.11 2.76 -15.17
C GLY A 138 -21.02 3.97 -15.26
N GLU A 139 -21.87 4.26 -14.30
CA GLU A 139 -22.80 5.38 -14.35
C GLU A 139 -22.23 6.72 -13.88
N ILE A 140 -21.07 6.72 -13.22
CA ILE A 140 -20.35 7.95 -12.89
C ILE A 140 -19.09 8.01 -13.76
N GLY A 141 -19.17 8.82 -14.83
CA GLY A 141 -18.28 8.82 -15.96
C GLY A 141 -16.79 8.89 -15.64
N GLY A 142 -16.05 7.97 -16.20
CA GLY A 142 -14.64 8.12 -16.47
C GLY A 142 -13.67 7.44 -15.52
N TRP A 143 -14.05 6.42 -14.77
CA TRP A 143 -13.07 5.62 -14.01
C TRP A 143 -12.02 5.05 -14.93
N ASN A 144 -10.79 5.45 -14.70
CA ASN A 144 -9.62 4.77 -15.19
C ASN A 144 -9.11 3.88 -14.05
N TRP A 145 -9.59 2.64 -14.00
CA TRP A 145 -9.30 1.65 -12.97
C TRP A 145 -7.84 1.63 -12.52
N ASP A 146 -6.91 1.64 -13.48
CA ASP A 146 -5.48 1.59 -13.18
C ASP A 146 -4.99 2.89 -12.49
N GLU A 147 -5.57 4.05 -12.83
CA GLU A 147 -5.17 5.34 -12.28
C GLU A 147 -5.81 5.56 -10.90
N ASP A 148 -7.10 5.26 -10.77
CA ASP A 148 -7.84 5.50 -9.53
C ASP A 148 -7.40 4.58 -8.40
N LEU A 149 -7.21 3.28 -8.66
CA LEU A 149 -6.69 2.31 -7.67
C LEU A 149 -5.27 2.63 -7.18
N LEU A 150 -4.49 3.40 -7.94
CA LEU A 150 -3.10 3.72 -7.63
C LEU A 150 -2.89 5.16 -7.13
N TRP A 151 -3.82 6.09 -7.42
CA TRP A 151 -3.58 7.52 -7.21
C TRP A 151 -4.72 8.28 -6.54
N SER A 152 -5.92 7.69 -6.44
CA SER A 152 -7.09 8.40 -5.92
C SER A 152 -6.89 8.87 -4.48
N ARG A 153 -7.38 10.09 -4.22
CA ARG A 153 -7.48 10.69 -2.88
C ARG A 153 -8.86 11.26 -2.62
N ASP A 154 -9.80 11.05 -3.55
CA ASP A 154 -11.13 11.67 -3.47
C ASP A 154 -12.11 10.83 -2.67
N HIS A 155 -11.87 9.49 -2.57
CA HIS A 155 -12.81 8.56 -1.92
C HIS A 155 -12.90 8.71 -0.38
N PHE A 156 -12.02 9.47 0.25
CA PHE A 156 -11.95 9.57 1.72
C PHE A 156 -13.22 10.15 2.32
N LEU A 157 -13.79 11.15 1.65
CA LEU A 157 -14.98 11.84 2.10
C LEU A 157 -16.27 11.29 1.46
N ASP A 158 -16.16 10.30 0.58
CA ASP A 158 -17.32 9.68 -0.04
C ASP A 158 -18.15 8.94 1.01
N PRO A 159 -19.48 9.16 1.04
CA PRO A 159 -20.35 8.47 1.96
C PRO A 159 -20.36 6.97 1.66
N TRP A 160 -20.47 6.15 2.72
CA TRP A 160 -20.63 4.70 2.55
C TRP A 160 -22.01 4.39 1.96
N PRO A 161 -22.12 3.47 0.98
CA PRO A 161 -23.42 3.11 0.40
C PRO A 161 -24.36 2.46 1.42
N GLU A 162 -25.66 2.78 1.31
CA GLU A 162 -26.70 2.20 2.18
C GLU A 162 -27.09 0.77 1.76
N ASP A 163 -26.65 0.30 0.59
CA ASP A 163 -26.98 -1.02 0.06
C ASP A 163 -26.50 -2.15 0.98
N GLU A 164 -27.39 -3.12 1.23
CA GLU A 164 -27.11 -4.25 2.13
C GLU A 164 -25.86 -5.07 1.72
N ILE A 165 -25.52 -5.11 0.43
CA ILE A 165 -24.35 -5.83 -0.08
C ILE A 165 -23.04 -5.25 0.44
N PHE A 166 -23.03 -3.94 0.74
CA PHE A 166 -21.82 -3.26 1.24
C PHE A 166 -21.74 -3.16 2.77
N GLN A 167 -22.79 -3.59 3.50
CA GLN A 167 -22.79 -3.51 4.97
C GLN A 167 -21.74 -4.39 5.65
N LYS A 168 -21.19 -5.37 4.92
CA LYS A 168 -20.09 -6.24 5.36
C LYS A 168 -18.83 -6.05 4.53
N ALA A 169 -18.74 -4.96 3.79
CA ALA A 169 -17.59 -4.63 3.00
C ALA A 169 -16.67 -3.69 3.80
N ILE A 170 -15.37 -3.94 3.71
CA ILE A 170 -14.33 -3.12 4.34
C ILE A 170 -13.26 -2.83 3.29
N ILE A 171 -12.86 -1.58 3.18
CA ILE A 171 -11.73 -1.15 2.32
C ILE A 171 -10.50 -0.97 3.19
N VAL A 172 -9.41 -1.67 2.86
CA VAL A 172 -8.09 -1.45 3.47
C VAL A 172 -7.14 -0.91 2.41
N HIS A 173 -6.48 0.20 2.70
CA HIS A 173 -5.65 0.92 1.75
C HIS A 173 -4.44 1.61 2.40
N GLY A 174 -3.51 2.11 1.56
CA GLY A 174 -2.37 2.93 1.92
C GLY A 174 -2.35 4.27 1.17
N HIS A 175 -1.24 4.57 0.50
CA HIS A 175 -1.00 5.67 -0.43
C HIS A 175 -1.00 7.08 0.17
N THR A 176 -2.00 7.41 0.96
CA THR A 176 -2.09 8.71 1.63
C THR A 176 -1.74 8.51 3.09
N PRO A 177 -0.57 8.97 3.53
CA PRO A 177 -0.15 8.81 4.92
C PRO A 177 -1.18 9.36 5.90
N ILE A 178 -1.47 8.59 6.94
CA ILE A 178 -2.46 8.93 7.99
C ILE A 178 -2.34 10.38 8.46
N PRO A 179 -1.14 10.96 8.70
CA PRO A 179 -1.03 12.36 9.10
C PRO A 179 -1.66 13.36 8.11
N TYR A 180 -1.59 13.06 6.80
CA TYR A 180 -2.21 13.92 5.78
C TYR A 180 -3.70 13.63 5.62
N LEU A 181 -4.10 12.35 5.74
CA LEU A 181 -5.50 11.95 5.66
C LEU A 181 -6.32 12.56 6.81
N LEU A 182 -5.74 12.68 8.00
CA LEU A 182 -6.41 13.29 9.14
C LEU A 182 -6.65 14.78 8.97
N ASP A 183 -5.77 15.50 8.28
CA ASP A 183 -6.01 16.91 7.95
C ASP A 183 -7.28 17.10 7.11
N ASP A 184 -7.61 16.12 6.26
CA ASP A 184 -8.83 16.14 5.44
C ASP A 184 -10.08 15.68 6.20
N ILE A 185 -9.96 14.68 7.09
CA ILE A 185 -11.09 14.10 7.84
C ILE A 185 -11.40 14.91 9.11
N ASP A 186 -10.39 15.32 9.85
CA ASP A 186 -10.50 16.10 11.08
C ASP A 186 -9.43 17.22 11.15
N PRO A 187 -9.70 18.39 10.58
CA PRO A 187 -8.76 19.52 10.58
C PRO A 187 -8.35 20.04 11.96
N CYS A 188 -9.00 19.57 13.03
CA CYS A 188 -8.64 19.91 14.42
C CYS A 188 -7.59 18.95 14.99
N CYS A 189 -7.38 17.79 14.41
CA CYS A 189 -6.36 16.82 14.79
C CYS A 189 -4.97 17.34 14.41
N LYS A 190 -4.02 17.29 15.32
CA LYS A 190 -2.63 17.67 15.05
C LYS A 190 -1.77 16.43 14.94
N MET A 191 -0.75 16.50 14.09
CA MET A 191 0.19 15.39 13.86
C MET A 191 0.79 14.78 15.14
N GLY A 192 0.91 15.56 16.22
CA GLY A 192 1.39 15.07 17.52
C GLY A 192 0.36 14.37 18.39
N ASP A 193 -0.92 14.37 17.98
CA ASP A 193 -2.03 13.76 18.73
C ASP A 193 -2.40 12.38 18.16
N ILE A 194 -1.69 11.93 17.09
CA ILE A 194 -1.97 10.67 16.40
C ILE A 194 -1.25 9.53 17.12
N GLU A 195 -2.02 8.59 17.64
CA GLU A 195 -1.43 7.33 18.11
C GLU A 195 -0.96 6.49 16.93
N PRO A 196 0.23 5.84 17.03
CA PRO A 196 0.71 4.94 16.01
C PRO A 196 -0.26 3.77 15.80
N GLY A 197 -0.70 3.54 14.56
CA GLY A 197 -1.61 2.45 14.23
C GLY A 197 -2.39 2.70 12.95
N ALA A 198 -3.34 1.84 12.66
CA ALA A 198 -4.26 1.98 11.53
C ALA A 198 -5.34 3.04 11.84
N LEU A 199 -5.73 3.79 10.81
CA LEU A 199 -6.80 4.76 10.92
C LEU A 199 -8.10 4.18 10.37
N TRP A 200 -9.07 3.97 11.26
CA TRP A 200 -10.42 3.56 10.90
C TRP A 200 -11.33 4.78 10.75
N TYR A 201 -12.13 4.82 9.69
CA TYR A 201 -13.07 5.90 9.38
C TYR A 201 -14.27 5.38 8.57
N ALA A 202 -15.21 6.25 8.17
CA ALA A 202 -16.44 5.87 7.49
C ALA A 202 -17.22 4.78 8.27
N ASP A 203 -17.47 5.04 9.57
CA ASP A 203 -18.17 4.11 10.48
C ASP A 203 -17.57 2.70 10.55
N GLY A 204 -16.22 2.58 10.36
CA GLY A 204 -15.49 1.33 10.41
C GLY A 204 -15.43 0.56 9.10
N HIS A 205 -15.89 1.15 8.00
CA HIS A 205 -15.87 0.53 6.69
C HIS A 205 -14.58 0.82 5.88
N LYS A 206 -13.79 1.79 6.32
CA LYS A 206 -12.52 2.13 5.68
C LYS A 206 -11.38 2.13 6.70
N CYS A 207 -10.25 1.58 6.30
CA CYS A 207 -9.04 1.47 7.11
C CYS A 207 -7.82 1.88 6.31
N CYS A 208 -7.16 2.97 6.70
CA CYS A 208 -5.86 3.36 6.17
C CYS A 208 -4.75 2.76 7.02
N ILE A 209 -3.78 2.10 6.39
CA ILE A 209 -2.62 1.50 7.06
C ILE A 209 -1.28 2.11 6.63
N ASP A 210 -1.28 3.22 5.90
CA ASP A 210 -0.09 3.99 5.58
C ASP A 210 0.27 4.93 6.73
N CYS A 211 1.15 4.50 7.61
CA CYS A 211 1.67 5.30 8.71
C CYS A 211 2.76 6.31 8.29
N GLY A 212 3.12 6.36 7.00
CA GLY A 212 4.21 7.21 6.50
C GLY A 212 5.59 6.71 6.93
N ALA A 213 5.87 5.42 6.80
CA ALA A 213 7.05 4.73 7.34
C ALA A 213 8.38 5.47 7.08
N VAL A 214 8.55 6.05 5.90
CA VAL A 214 9.81 6.73 5.51
C VAL A 214 10.10 8.02 6.30
N PHE A 215 9.09 8.66 6.91
CA PHE A 215 9.29 9.87 7.70
C PHE A 215 8.88 9.73 9.17
N THR A 216 8.01 8.79 9.50
CA THR A 216 7.63 8.53 10.89
C THR A 216 8.46 7.41 11.53
N GLY A 217 9.02 6.52 10.70
CA GLY A 217 9.62 5.27 11.16
C GLY A 217 8.59 4.24 11.64
N ILE A 218 7.30 4.41 11.31
CA ILE A 218 6.20 3.57 11.81
C ILE A 218 5.58 2.78 10.66
N CYS A 219 5.36 1.49 10.88
CA CYS A 219 4.57 0.63 10.01
C CYS A 219 3.61 -0.20 10.86
N VAL A 220 2.40 -0.43 10.36
CA VAL A 220 1.42 -1.29 11.01
C VAL A 220 1.29 -2.61 10.25
N LEU A 221 1.13 -3.70 10.98
CA LEU A 221 0.72 -5.01 10.50
C LEU A 221 -0.68 -5.29 11.01
N LEU A 222 -1.67 -5.22 10.12
CA LEU A 222 -3.08 -5.40 10.43
C LEU A 222 -3.49 -6.85 10.17
N ASN A 223 -4.06 -7.53 11.16
CA ASN A 223 -4.67 -8.85 10.98
C ASN A 223 -6.06 -8.70 10.37
N LEU A 224 -6.28 -9.23 9.17
CA LEU A 224 -7.54 -9.09 8.43
C LEU A 224 -8.68 -9.96 8.96
N ASP A 225 -8.38 -10.95 9.80
CA ASP A 225 -9.39 -11.84 10.39
C ASP A 225 -9.89 -11.35 11.75
N THR A 226 -9.04 -10.67 12.52
CA THR A 226 -9.37 -10.25 13.90
C THR A 226 -9.40 -8.75 14.07
N TRP A 227 -8.84 -8.00 13.11
CA TRP A 227 -8.60 -6.55 13.15
C TRP A 227 -7.63 -6.10 14.24
N ASP A 228 -6.90 -7.06 14.85
CA ASP A 228 -5.78 -6.72 15.72
C ASP A 228 -4.64 -6.13 14.91
N GLU A 229 -3.93 -5.19 15.49
CA GLU A 229 -2.77 -4.55 14.86
C GLU A 229 -1.50 -4.71 15.70
N GLU A 230 -0.38 -4.84 15.02
CA GLU A 230 0.96 -4.77 15.60
C GLU A 230 1.71 -3.60 14.98
N VAL A 231 2.26 -2.73 15.82
CA VAL A 231 2.97 -1.52 15.40
C VAL A 231 4.46 -1.73 15.47
N PHE A 232 5.14 -1.55 14.34
CA PHE A 232 6.59 -1.62 14.22
C PHE A 232 7.16 -0.20 14.15
N MET A 233 8.18 0.05 14.95
CA MET A 233 8.84 1.35 15.04
C MET A 233 10.34 1.21 14.77
N SER A 234 10.89 2.21 14.11
CA SER A 234 12.32 2.32 13.89
C SER A 234 12.72 3.78 13.75
N ASP A 235 14.03 4.04 13.85
CA ASP A 235 14.56 5.35 13.46
C ASP A 235 14.43 5.49 11.92
N PRO A 236 13.71 6.49 11.40
CA PRO A 236 13.57 6.67 9.95
C PRO A 236 14.86 7.06 9.24
N TYR A 237 15.93 7.33 9.99
CA TYR A 237 17.26 7.68 9.47
C TYR A 237 18.29 6.54 9.53
N LEU A 238 17.89 5.35 9.98
CA LEU A 238 18.68 4.12 9.95
C LEU A 238 18.35 3.31 8.71
#